data_75896b985299fad35da7911d21182031
#
_entry.id   75896b985299fad35da7911d21182031
#
_cell.length_a   1.000
_cell.length_b   1.000
_cell.length_c   1.000
_cell.angle_alpha   90.00
_cell.angle_beta   90.00
_cell.angle_gamma   90.00
#
_symmetry.space_group_name_H-M   'P 1'
#
loop_
_entity.id
_entity.type
_entity.pdbx_description
1 polymer ?
#
loop_
_entity_poly.entity_id
_entity_poly.type
_entity_poly.pdbx_seq_one_letter_code
_entity_poly.pdbx_strand_id
1 'polypeptide(L)'
;MEKINLSDGEWKLMNLLWQNPPKTITHLTKELEQTTGWGRNVIITMLKRLEAKGAVCHEEGERAKLFYPCVERDGAVIEETRGFLNRMYQGSLSLLVNAMVNSSGLSDEKIEELKAILDKAEEERHG
;
A
#
# COMPACT_ATOMS: atom_id res chain seq x y z
N MET A 1 -5.25 -17.97 -4.47
CA MET A 1 -5.51 -16.65 -3.89
C MET A 1 -5.40 -15.60 -4.97
N GLU A 2 -6.47 -14.88 -5.20
CA GLU A 2 -6.48 -13.86 -6.23
C GLU A 2 -5.62 -12.67 -5.83
N LYS A 3 -4.82 -12.23 -6.77
CA LYS A 3 -3.97 -11.06 -6.60
C LYS A 3 -4.80 -9.79 -6.73
N ILE A 4 -4.79 -8.95 -5.70
CA ILE A 4 -5.50 -7.68 -5.75
C ILE A 4 -4.59 -6.64 -6.38
N ASN A 5 -5.05 -6.08 -7.49
CA ASN A 5 -4.30 -5.10 -8.27
C ASN A 5 -4.89 -3.72 -8.01
N LEU A 6 -4.14 -2.87 -7.33
CA LEU A 6 -4.59 -1.53 -6.96
C LEU A 6 -3.90 -0.46 -7.80
N SER A 7 -4.68 0.51 -8.27
CA SER A 7 -4.13 1.69 -8.94
C SER A 7 -3.50 2.63 -7.91
N ASP A 8 -2.71 3.59 -8.39
CA ASP A 8 -2.09 4.58 -7.50
C ASP A 8 -3.12 5.33 -6.66
N GLY A 9 -4.23 5.70 -7.27
CA GLY A 9 -5.32 6.37 -6.54
C GLY A 9 -5.93 5.46 -5.49
N GLU A 10 -6.16 4.21 -5.85
CA GLU A 10 -6.70 3.23 -4.92
C GLU A 10 -5.77 3.00 -3.73
N TRP A 11 -4.45 3.01 -3.95
CA TRP A 11 -3.49 2.93 -2.86
C TRP A 11 -3.62 4.07 -1.88
N LYS A 12 -3.84 5.30 -2.38
CA LYS A 12 -4.02 6.47 -1.52
C LYS A 12 -5.23 6.30 -0.61
N LEU A 13 -6.33 5.82 -1.16
CA LEU A 13 -7.55 5.60 -0.39
C LEU A 13 -7.36 4.46 0.63
N MET A 14 -6.76 3.35 0.21
CA MET A 14 -6.50 2.22 1.09
C MET A 14 -5.59 2.60 2.25
N ASN A 15 -4.56 3.41 2.01
CA ASN A 15 -3.67 3.86 3.08
C ASN A 15 -4.42 4.62 4.18
N LEU A 16 -5.45 5.38 3.82
CA LEU A 16 -6.29 6.04 4.80
C LEU A 16 -7.17 5.04 5.55
N LEU A 17 -7.74 4.07 4.82
CA LEU A 17 -8.61 3.07 5.44
C LEU A 17 -7.87 2.19 6.44
N TRP A 18 -6.59 1.90 6.18
CA TRP A 18 -5.80 1.12 7.13
C TRP A 18 -5.49 1.88 8.42
N GLN A 19 -5.65 3.21 8.40
CA GLN A 19 -5.46 4.05 9.58
C GLN A 19 -6.80 4.28 10.28
N ASN A 20 -6.99 3.70 11.44
CA ASN A 20 -8.19 3.88 12.26
C ASN A 20 -9.52 3.60 11.54
N PRO A 21 -9.73 2.40 11.00
CA PRO A 21 -11.03 2.05 10.43
C PRO A 21 -12.08 1.88 11.53
N PRO A 22 -13.39 2.00 11.23
CA PRO A 22 -13.93 2.29 9.91
C PRO A 22 -13.98 3.79 9.59
N LYS A 23 -14.26 4.12 8.33
CA LYS A 23 -14.39 5.52 7.90
C LYS A 23 -15.60 5.69 7.00
N THR A 24 -16.20 6.89 7.07
CA THR A 24 -17.33 7.26 6.21
C THR A 24 -16.83 7.89 4.92
N ILE A 25 -17.72 7.95 3.91
CA ILE A 25 -17.40 8.64 2.65
C ILE A 25 -17.05 10.10 2.91
N THR A 26 -17.79 10.75 3.80
CA THR A 26 -17.54 12.15 4.17
C THR A 26 -16.15 12.34 4.75
N HIS A 27 -15.75 11.47 5.66
CA HIS A 27 -14.44 11.53 6.29
C HIS A 27 -13.31 11.34 5.25
N LEU A 28 -13.46 10.32 4.38
CA LEU A 28 -12.48 10.04 3.34
C LEU A 28 -12.36 11.19 2.35
N THR A 29 -13.49 11.76 1.94
CA THR A 29 -13.52 12.88 1.01
C THR A 29 -12.78 14.08 1.61
N LYS A 30 -13.08 14.38 2.87
CA LYS A 30 -12.48 15.51 3.56
C LYS A 30 -10.96 15.40 3.66
N GLU A 31 -10.46 14.21 3.99
CA GLU A 31 -9.01 14.00 4.09
C GLU A 31 -8.31 14.01 2.74
N LEU A 32 -8.89 13.35 1.73
CA LEU A 32 -8.26 13.23 0.42
C LEU A 32 -8.40 14.48 -0.44
N GLU A 33 -9.41 15.29 -0.21
CA GLU A 33 -9.61 16.55 -0.93
C GLU A 33 -8.40 17.47 -0.81
N GLN A 34 -7.80 17.52 0.36
CA GLN A 34 -6.66 18.40 0.63
C GLN A 34 -5.41 18.05 -0.18
N THR A 35 -5.19 16.76 -0.45
CA THR A 35 -4.00 16.29 -1.14
C THR A 35 -4.23 15.96 -2.61
N THR A 36 -5.43 15.54 -2.98
CA THR A 36 -5.74 15.08 -4.34
C THR A 36 -6.74 15.96 -5.09
N GLY A 37 -7.54 16.73 -4.37
CA GLY A 37 -8.63 17.49 -4.96
C GLY A 37 -9.83 16.65 -5.37
N TRP A 38 -9.87 15.38 -4.99
CA TRP A 38 -10.96 14.49 -5.35
C TRP A 38 -12.25 14.86 -4.63
N GLY A 39 -13.35 14.91 -5.39
CA GLY A 39 -14.67 15.15 -4.83
C GLY A 39 -15.33 13.84 -4.39
N ARG A 40 -16.50 13.99 -3.77
CA ARG A 40 -17.26 12.87 -3.22
C ARG A 40 -17.54 11.77 -4.27
N ASN A 41 -17.86 12.15 -5.50
CA ASN A 41 -18.18 11.19 -6.55
C ASN A 41 -17.00 10.29 -6.91
N VAL A 42 -15.80 10.86 -6.92
CA VAL A 42 -14.57 10.09 -7.18
C VAL A 42 -14.36 9.06 -6.07
N ILE A 43 -14.53 9.48 -4.82
CA ILE A 43 -14.39 8.58 -3.66
C ILE A 43 -15.39 7.43 -3.73
N ILE A 44 -16.65 7.74 -4.04
CA ILE A 44 -17.69 6.71 -4.15
C ILE A 44 -17.34 5.70 -5.24
N THR A 45 -16.90 6.19 -6.40
CA THR A 45 -16.52 5.32 -7.52
C THR A 45 -15.36 4.41 -7.14
N MET A 46 -14.35 4.97 -6.48
CA MET A 46 -13.19 4.19 -6.05
C MET A 46 -13.54 3.13 -5.01
N LEU A 47 -14.42 3.47 -4.06
CA LEU A 47 -14.88 2.50 -3.07
C LEU A 47 -15.62 1.34 -3.71
N LYS A 48 -16.46 1.64 -4.71
CA LYS A 48 -17.17 0.58 -5.45
C LYS A 48 -16.20 -0.37 -6.15
N ARG A 49 -15.16 0.19 -6.76
CA ARG A 49 -14.13 -0.61 -7.41
C ARG A 49 -13.38 -1.48 -6.41
N LEU A 50 -13.02 -0.89 -5.27
CA LEU A 50 -12.31 -1.62 -4.23
C LEU A 50 -13.17 -2.72 -3.61
N GLU A 51 -14.46 -2.49 -3.45
CA GLU A 51 -15.38 -3.53 -2.97
C GLU A 51 -15.47 -4.67 -3.99
N ALA A 52 -15.55 -4.34 -5.28
CA ALA A 52 -15.60 -5.34 -6.34
C ALA A 52 -14.33 -6.19 -6.38
N LYS A 53 -13.19 -5.60 -6.03
CA LYS A 53 -11.91 -6.31 -5.96
C LYS A 53 -11.75 -7.13 -4.67
N GLY A 54 -12.65 -6.95 -3.70
CA GLY A 54 -12.56 -7.62 -2.41
C GLY A 54 -11.61 -6.96 -1.43
N ALA A 55 -11.15 -5.74 -1.73
CA ALA A 55 -10.21 -5.02 -0.87
C ALA A 55 -10.90 -4.25 0.25
N VAL A 56 -12.15 -3.85 0.04
CA VAL A 56 -12.93 -3.03 0.96
C VAL A 56 -14.29 -3.66 1.21
N CYS A 57 -14.77 -3.53 2.43
CA CYS A 57 -16.12 -3.94 2.83
C CYS A 57 -16.80 -2.76 3.50
N HIS A 58 -18.11 -2.83 3.67
CA HIS A 58 -18.82 -1.80 4.42
C HIS A 58 -19.91 -2.40 5.28
N GLU A 59 -20.28 -1.65 6.30
CA GLU A 59 -21.41 -1.95 7.17
C GLU A 59 -22.36 -0.76 7.15
N GLU A 60 -23.64 -1.04 7.37
CA GLU A 60 -24.62 0.03 7.52
C GLU A 60 -24.48 0.64 8.91
N GLY A 61 -24.11 1.91 8.97
CA GLY A 61 -24.08 2.66 10.21
C GLY A 61 -25.42 3.37 10.43
N GLU A 62 -25.55 4.06 11.56
CA GLU A 62 -26.80 4.78 11.88
C GLU A 62 -27.11 5.89 10.89
N ARG A 63 -26.11 6.59 10.40
CA ARG A 63 -26.28 7.73 9.50
C ARG A 63 -25.58 7.57 8.15
N ALA A 64 -24.61 6.70 8.07
CA ALA A 64 -23.81 6.54 6.88
C ALA A 64 -23.18 5.15 6.86
N LYS A 65 -22.77 4.74 5.69
CA LYS A 65 -22.01 3.49 5.54
C LYS A 65 -20.63 3.66 6.16
N LEU A 66 -20.18 2.61 6.82
CA LEU A 66 -18.85 2.57 7.45
C LEU A 66 -17.98 1.63 6.64
N PHE A 67 -16.92 2.16 6.05
CA PHE A 67 -16.01 1.39 5.19
C PHE A 67 -14.77 0.97 5.97
N TYR A 68 -14.30 -0.24 5.69
CA TYR A 68 -13.10 -0.77 6.32
C TYR A 68 -12.35 -1.68 5.35
N PRO A 69 -11.03 -1.85 5.56
CA PRO A 69 -10.26 -2.72 4.66
C PRO A 69 -10.55 -4.20 4.96
N CYS A 70 -10.67 -4.99 3.90
CA CYS A 70 -10.89 -6.43 3.98
C CYS A 70 -9.66 -7.24 3.63
N VAL A 71 -8.53 -6.56 3.37
CA VAL A 71 -7.22 -7.18 3.13
C VAL A 71 -6.22 -6.54 4.06
N GLU A 72 -5.23 -7.31 4.47
CA GLU A 72 -4.18 -6.78 5.33
C GLU A 72 -3.18 -5.96 4.52
N ARG A 73 -2.74 -4.85 5.10
CA ARG A 73 -1.81 -3.94 4.44
C ARG A 73 -0.51 -4.62 4.06
N ASP A 74 0.08 -5.36 4.99
CA ASP A 74 1.39 -5.99 4.75
C ASP A 74 1.34 -6.98 3.59
N GLY A 75 0.29 -7.79 3.53
CA GLY A 75 0.11 -8.72 2.41
C GLY A 75 -0.05 -8.02 1.08
N ALA A 76 -0.85 -6.94 1.03
CA ALA A 76 -1.06 -6.17 -0.18
C ALA A 76 0.23 -5.48 -0.64
N VAL A 77 0.99 -4.92 0.30
CA VAL A 77 2.25 -4.25 0.00
C VAL A 77 3.28 -5.25 -0.56
N ILE A 78 3.39 -6.42 0.04
CA ILE A 78 4.32 -7.46 -0.43
C ILE A 78 3.96 -7.91 -1.85
N GLU A 79 2.68 -8.14 -2.13
CA GLU A 79 2.24 -8.53 -3.47
C GLU A 79 2.56 -7.46 -4.52
N GLU A 80 2.32 -6.20 -4.18
CA GLU A 80 2.64 -5.08 -5.07
C GLU A 80 4.15 -4.98 -5.32
N THR A 81 4.94 -5.16 -4.27
CA THR A 81 6.39 -5.12 -4.37
C THR A 81 6.92 -6.23 -5.27
N ARG A 82 6.39 -7.45 -5.12
CA ARG A 82 6.76 -8.56 -5.97
C ARG A 82 6.42 -8.30 -7.43
N GLY A 83 5.22 -7.76 -7.68
CA GLY A 83 4.81 -7.40 -9.03
C GLY A 83 5.73 -6.36 -9.66
N PHE A 84 6.09 -5.34 -8.90
CA PHE A 84 7.03 -4.32 -9.32
C PHE A 84 8.39 -4.91 -9.68
N LEU A 85 8.94 -5.75 -8.80
CA LEU A 85 10.23 -6.40 -9.06
C LEU A 85 10.19 -7.27 -10.31
N ASN A 86 9.10 -8.01 -10.51
CA ASN A 86 8.96 -8.86 -11.69
C ASN A 86 8.92 -8.04 -12.98
N ARG A 87 8.18 -6.92 -12.98
CA ARG A 87 8.06 -6.08 -14.17
C ARG A 87 9.34 -5.32 -14.50
N MET A 88 9.99 -4.78 -13.49
CA MET A 88 11.11 -3.85 -13.69
C MET A 88 12.49 -4.50 -13.58
N TYR A 89 12.62 -5.53 -12.79
CA TYR A 89 13.92 -6.12 -12.45
C TYR A 89 13.95 -7.64 -12.55
N GLN A 90 13.04 -8.23 -13.33
CA GLN A 90 12.94 -9.69 -13.50
C GLN A 90 12.95 -10.47 -12.18
N GLY A 91 12.34 -9.89 -11.16
CA GLY A 91 12.25 -10.52 -9.85
C GLY A 91 13.49 -10.37 -8.98
N SER A 92 14.48 -9.62 -9.41
CA SER A 92 15.75 -9.49 -8.68
C SER A 92 15.80 -8.28 -7.76
N LEU A 93 15.77 -8.53 -6.46
CA LEU A 93 15.95 -7.49 -5.46
C LEU A 93 17.35 -6.87 -5.56
N SER A 94 18.35 -7.68 -5.89
CA SER A 94 19.74 -7.21 -6.05
C SER A 94 19.86 -6.17 -7.16
N LEU A 95 19.14 -6.35 -8.27
CA LEU A 95 19.14 -5.38 -9.35
C LEU A 95 18.50 -4.05 -8.92
N LEU A 96 17.44 -4.11 -8.14
CA LEU A 96 16.79 -2.90 -7.59
C LEU A 96 17.77 -2.14 -6.69
N VAL A 97 18.43 -2.84 -5.77
CA VAL A 97 19.37 -2.22 -4.85
C VAL A 97 20.53 -1.59 -5.60
N ASN A 98 21.09 -2.30 -6.60
CA ASN A 98 22.16 -1.75 -7.44
C ASN A 98 21.72 -0.48 -8.16
N ALA A 99 20.51 -0.46 -8.70
CA ALA A 99 20.01 0.71 -9.39
C ALA A 99 19.89 1.92 -8.44
N MET A 100 19.43 1.69 -7.22
CA MET A 100 19.32 2.75 -6.22
C MET A 100 20.69 3.29 -5.81
N VAL A 101 21.66 2.40 -5.58
CA VAL A 101 23.02 2.79 -5.22
C VAL A 101 23.66 3.63 -6.32
N ASN A 102 23.52 3.19 -7.57
CA ASN A 102 24.20 3.83 -8.72
C ASN A 102 23.54 5.14 -9.15
N SER A 103 22.22 5.26 -9.02
CA SER A 103 21.51 6.42 -9.54
C SER A 103 21.30 7.53 -8.53
N SER A 104 20.87 7.21 -7.33
CA SER A 104 20.52 8.22 -6.33
C SER A 104 21.54 8.38 -5.22
N GLY A 105 22.52 7.47 -5.17
CA GLY A 105 23.57 7.54 -4.15
C GLY A 105 23.01 7.39 -2.73
N LEU A 106 22.93 6.16 -2.26
CA LEU A 106 22.54 5.92 -0.88
C LEU A 106 23.59 6.51 0.06
N SER A 107 23.13 7.20 1.10
CA SER A 107 24.03 7.73 2.12
C SER A 107 24.70 6.58 2.91
N ASP A 108 25.81 6.87 3.52
CA ASP A 108 26.50 5.88 4.37
C ASP A 108 25.57 5.38 5.47
N GLU A 109 24.76 6.27 6.03
CA GLU A 109 23.76 5.93 7.04
C GLU A 109 22.75 4.91 6.54
N LYS A 110 22.24 5.10 5.31
CA LYS A 110 21.30 4.17 4.71
C LYS A 110 21.94 2.82 4.41
N ILE A 111 23.18 2.81 3.96
CA ILE A 111 23.91 1.57 3.71
C ILE A 111 24.09 0.76 5.00
N GLU A 112 24.44 1.43 6.10
CA GLU A 112 24.58 0.76 7.39
C GLU A 112 23.25 0.20 7.89
N GLU A 113 22.16 0.94 7.67
CA GLU A 113 20.82 0.51 8.00
C GLU A 113 20.45 -0.79 7.25
N LEU A 114 20.75 -0.83 5.95
CA LEU A 114 20.48 -2.01 5.12
C LEU A 114 21.33 -3.21 5.56
N LYS A 115 22.58 -2.98 5.87
CA LYS A 115 23.46 -4.03 6.39
C LYS A 115 22.91 -4.64 7.68
N ALA A 116 22.43 -3.79 8.59
CA ALA A 116 21.86 -4.25 9.84
C ALA A 116 20.61 -5.13 9.63
N ILE A 117 19.76 -4.75 8.66
CA ILE A 117 18.59 -5.54 8.32
C ILE A 117 18.98 -6.92 7.79
N LEU A 118 19.99 -6.97 6.94
CA LEU A 118 20.46 -8.22 6.35
C LEU A 118 21.13 -9.11 7.38
N ASP A 119 21.93 -8.53 8.27
CA ASP A 119 22.60 -9.27 9.33
C ASP A 119 21.58 -9.91 10.29
N LYS A 120 20.56 -9.17 10.63
CA LYS A 120 19.49 -9.67 11.47
C LYS A 120 18.74 -10.83 10.82
N ALA A 121 18.44 -10.70 9.52
CA ALA A 121 17.78 -11.77 8.77
C ALA A 121 18.62 -13.04 8.73
N GLU A 122 19.94 -12.90 8.58
CA GLU A 122 20.87 -14.02 8.58
C GLU A 122 20.89 -14.71 9.94
N GLU A 123 20.97 -13.94 11.02
CA GLU A 123 20.93 -14.48 12.39
C GLU A 123 19.65 -15.28 12.65
N GLU A 124 18.52 -14.76 12.23
CA GLU A 124 17.24 -15.44 12.43
C GLU A 124 17.15 -16.76 11.66
N ARG A 125 17.83 -16.87 10.53
CA ARG A 125 17.87 -18.10 9.74
C ARG A 125 18.78 -19.17 10.32
N HIS A 126 19.87 -18.75 10.95
CA HIS A 126 20.90 -19.66 11.43
C HIS A 126 20.95 -19.78 12.95
N GLY A 127 20.14 -19.02 13.62
CA GLY A 127 20.04 -19.05 15.09
C GLY A 127 18.94 -20.00 15.57
#